data_246a4839579027ba6f40eecaec33cc01
#
_entry.id   246a4839579027ba6f40eecaec33cc01
#
_cell.length_a   1.000
_cell.length_b   1.000
_cell.length_c   1.000
_cell.angle_alpha   90.00
_cell.angle_beta   90.00
_cell.angle_gamma   90.00
#
_symmetry.space_group_name_H-M   'P 1'
#
loop_
_entity.id
_entity.type
_entity.pdbx_description
1 polymer ?
#
loop_
_entity_poly.entity_id
_entity_poly.type
_entity_poly.pdbx_seq_one_letter_code
_entity_poly.pdbx_strand_id
1 'polypeptide(L)'
;DEHGDEHEEDLGYVNNSDFAVEATKFGISKVGDWGYVGLSVDSLKSVYGIPFHGDEHEDEHGDEHDDDHGDEHADEEEHEEERIFSTTDSESFTIKGSYNVNGDLVKKIDYTYRDSDYTLTEAHAEEEGHEEHEDEEEHEEHAPTNFINNATEYGAIFDMSNDVMTQKFSFNYVDENTSIFGEEAFMNPANNEVLTLGYFVGRDFDPFHLDFGMRLDQIDRSGTVTDEDHGDIDSYNVNENTNSFAISIGRDLTDSLDINLGFSSVERMPSVIELFMNGPHLATGRFEVGDPTLSSETSNNIDISFNFDNGEYFGYASFYINDVDNYITLMDEDDDHEMHGDEHHEDEDEDEHHEDEDEHHEDEDDHGHGNLIHANYIQEDAEFDGYEIEFGRTIDLGKGQLKLSFGRDVVNAKFSDGHNVPRINPSRNVYSLSYAQEDVVFKLDLKDVAKQNDFGEGESATDAYQMLDTRVTKTFNLNGSSNLKVTLFGKN
;
A
#
# COMPACT_ATOMS: atom_id res chain seq x y z
N ASP A 1 -9.73 0.92 -49.62
CA ASP A 1 -9.51 1.67 -48.41
C ASP A 1 -10.29 0.98 -47.27
N GLU A 2 -9.77 -0.12 -46.78
CA GLU A 2 -10.25 -0.79 -45.57
C GLU A 2 -9.08 -0.69 -44.58
N HIS A 3 -9.21 0.24 -43.61
CA HIS A 3 -8.40 0.22 -42.42
C HIS A 3 -8.76 -1.04 -41.68
N GLY A 4 -7.81 -1.94 -41.52
CA GLY A 4 -7.95 -3.08 -40.63
C GLY A 4 -8.04 -2.56 -39.21
N ASP A 5 -9.23 -2.66 -38.60
CA ASP A 5 -9.38 -2.54 -37.16
C ASP A 5 -8.60 -3.73 -36.58
N GLU A 6 -7.47 -3.48 -35.95
CA GLU A 6 -6.79 -4.44 -35.09
C GLU A 6 -7.74 -4.76 -33.95
N HIS A 7 -8.34 -5.94 -34.02
CA HIS A 7 -9.17 -6.46 -32.94
C HIS A 7 -8.23 -6.89 -31.82
N GLU A 8 -8.07 -6.07 -30.79
CA GLU A 8 -7.57 -6.53 -29.50
C GLU A 8 -8.43 -7.73 -29.09
N GLU A 9 -7.85 -8.90 -29.06
CA GLU A 9 -8.54 -10.11 -28.61
C GLU A 9 -8.76 -9.98 -27.11
N ASP A 10 -10.02 -9.83 -26.68
CA ASP A 10 -10.40 -9.90 -25.26
C ASP A 10 -10.05 -11.30 -24.72
N LEU A 11 -8.86 -11.43 -24.15
CA LEU A 11 -8.33 -12.66 -23.60
C LEU A 11 -9.11 -13.16 -22.38
N GLY A 12 -9.94 -12.29 -21.75
CA GLY A 12 -10.69 -12.59 -20.54
C GLY A 12 -9.82 -12.74 -19.28
N TYR A 13 -8.56 -12.36 -19.33
CA TYR A 13 -7.64 -12.24 -18.21
C TYR A 13 -6.60 -11.14 -18.53
N VAL A 14 -5.95 -10.65 -17.48
CA VAL A 14 -4.86 -9.66 -17.60
C VAL A 14 -3.55 -10.40 -17.81
N ASN A 15 -2.81 -10.05 -18.87
CA ASN A 15 -1.48 -10.59 -19.14
C ASN A 15 -0.57 -10.34 -17.92
N ASN A 16 0.39 -11.25 -17.71
CA ASN A 16 1.37 -11.19 -16.63
C ASN A 16 0.74 -10.97 -15.23
N SER A 17 -0.43 -11.56 -14.94
CA SER A 17 -1.12 -11.49 -13.66
C SER A 17 -1.09 -12.80 -12.87
N ASP A 18 -0.28 -13.75 -13.26
CA ASP A 18 -0.11 -15.03 -12.59
C ASP A 18 0.64 -14.86 -11.26
N PHE A 19 0.30 -15.69 -10.28
CA PHE A 19 0.97 -15.67 -8.99
C PHE A 19 1.06 -17.06 -8.36
N ALA A 20 2.08 -17.25 -7.53
CA ALA A 20 2.23 -18.42 -6.67
C ALA A 20 2.69 -17.99 -5.29
N VAL A 21 2.16 -18.61 -4.25
CA VAL A 21 2.52 -18.33 -2.86
C VAL A 21 2.75 -19.62 -2.11
N GLU A 22 3.89 -19.72 -1.42
CA GLU A 22 4.21 -20.79 -0.47
C GLU A 22 4.45 -20.15 0.91
N ALA A 23 3.72 -20.60 1.92
CA ALA A 23 3.87 -20.13 3.29
C ALA A 23 4.02 -21.31 4.25
N THR A 24 5.05 -21.25 5.09
CA THR A 24 5.31 -22.25 6.12
C THR A 24 5.42 -21.55 7.47
N LYS A 25 4.70 -22.08 8.45
CA LYS A 25 4.77 -21.60 9.83
C LYS A 25 4.92 -22.78 10.79
N PHE A 26 5.92 -22.71 11.64
CA PHE A 26 6.11 -23.65 12.74
C PHE A 26 6.20 -22.92 14.06
N GLY A 27 5.53 -23.43 15.09
CA GLY A 27 5.59 -22.83 16.41
C GLY A 27 5.40 -23.86 17.52
N ILE A 28 6.02 -23.58 18.66
CA ILE A 28 5.88 -24.34 19.89
C ILE A 28 5.67 -23.39 21.07
N SER A 29 4.80 -23.74 21.98
CA SER A 29 4.56 -22.96 23.19
C SER A 29 4.47 -23.83 24.43
N LYS A 30 4.89 -23.25 25.57
CA LYS A 30 4.68 -23.81 26.90
C LYS A 30 3.74 -22.90 27.68
N VAL A 31 2.66 -23.48 28.17
CA VAL A 31 1.61 -22.79 28.93
C VAL A 31 1.59 -23.31 30.36
N GLY A 32 1.32 -22.45 31.32
CA GLY A 32 1.15 -22.78 32.74
C GLY A 32 0.40 -21.68 33.49
N ASP A 33 0.21 -21.81 34.81
CA ASP A 33 -0.47 -20.83 35.65
C ASP A 33 0.28 -19.46 35.69
N TRP A 34 1.57 -19.49 35.37
CA TRP A 34 2.41 -18.29 35.29
C TRP A 34 2.22 -17.51 33.99
N GLY A 35 1.53 -18.08 32.98
CA GLY A 35 1.35 -17.52 31.66
C GLY A 35 1.80 -18.47 30.56
N TYR A 36 2.41 -17.94 29.49
CA TYR A 36 2.98 -18.77 28.42
C TYR A 36 4.23 -18.14 27.81
N VAL A 37 5.03 -18.97 27.16
CA VAL A 37 6.09 -18.57 26.22
C VAL A 37 5.95 -19.41 24.96
N GLY A 38 6.01 -18.78 23.81
CA GLY A 38 5.98 -19.41 22.49
C GLY A 38 7.15 -18.93 21.63
N LEU A 39 7.60 -19.83 20.76
CA LEU A 39 8.59 -19.58 19.72
C LEU A 39 7.95 -19.93 18.40
N SER A 40 8.12 -19.10 17.38
CA SER A 40 7.70 -19.45 16.01
C SER A 40 8.74 -19.00 14.98
N VAL A 41 8.77 -19.75 13.89
CA VAL A 41 9.46 -19.41 12.66
C VAL A 41 8.42 -19.39 11.55
N ASP A 42 8.48 -18.37 10.71
CA ASP A 42 7.60 -18.18 9.58
C ASP A 42 8.46 -17.98 8.33
N SER A 43 8.07 -18.58 7.21
CA SER A 43 8.68 -18.36 5.90
C SER A 43 7.57 -18.16 4.89
N LEU A 44 7.71 -17.13 4.06
CA LEU A 44 6.81 -16.81 2.95
C LEU A 44 7.65 -16.65 1.69
N LYS A 45 7.26 -17.35 0.63
CA LYS A 45 7.78 -17.15 -0.72
C LYS A 45 6.61 -16.85 -1.64
N SER A 46 6.72 -15.83 -2.47
CA SER A 46 5.73 -15.54 -3.50
C SER A 46 6.41 -15.12 -4.79
N VAL A 47 5.75 -15.41 -5.89
CA VAL A 47 6.11 -14.93 -7.23
C VAL A 47 4.85 -14.39 -7.85
N TYR A 48 4.91 -13.21 -8.44
CA TYR A 48 3.81 -12.65 -9.23
C TYR A 48 4.36 -11.84 -10.40
N GLY A 49 3.62 -11.86 -11.52
CA GLY A 49 3.90 -11.02 -12.66
C GLY A 49 3.43 -9.59 -12.43
N ILE A 50 4.10 -8.62 -13.07
CA ILE A 50 3.71 -7.21 -13.07
C ILE A 50 3.03 -6.94 -14.40
N PRO A 51 1.67 -6.75 -14.43
CA PRO A 51 0.96 -6.47 -15.66
C PRO A 51 1.20 -5.04 -16.15
N PHE A 52 0.96 -4.80 -17.44
CA PHE A 52 1.03 -3.49 -18.09
C PHE A 52 2.41 -2.83 -18.13
N HIS A 53 3.47 -3.63 -18.15
CA HIS A 53 4.81 -3.13 -18.37
C HIS A 53 5.25 -3.49 -19.78
N GLY A 54 5.70 -2.53 -20.59
CA GLY A 54 6.31 -2.75 -21.90
C GLY A 54 5.53 -2.27 -23.13
N ASP A 55 4.28 -1.78 -23.02
CA ASP A 55 3.44 -1.49 -24.17
C ASP A 55 3.57 -0.05 -24.77
N GLU A 56 4.57 0.75 -24.40
CA GLU A 56 4.75 2.12 -24.92
C GLU A 56 5.98 2.31 -25.81
N HIS A 57 6.19 1.40 -26.76
CA HIS A 57 6.97 1.74 -27.95
C HIS A 57 6.02 2.02 -29.12
N GLU A 58 5.28 3.13 -29.06
CA GLU A 58 4.71 3.72 -30.27
C GLU A 58 5.87 4.28 -31.10
N ASP A 59 6.37 3.46 -32.03
CA ASP A 59 7.28 3.90 -33.07
C ASP A 59 6.59 4.92 -33.98
N GLU A 60 6.62 6.22 -33.62
CA GLU A 60 6.39 7.32 -34.55
C GLU A 60 7.57 7.45 -35.53
N HIS A 61 7.81 6.41 -36.35
CA HIS A 61 8.62 6.60 -37.53
C HIS A 61 7.79 7.11 -38.70
N GLY A 62 7.46 8.40 -38.64
CA GLY A 62 6.99 9.15 -39.77
C GLY A 62 8.16 9.52 -40.67
N ASP A 63 8.62 8.62 -41.55
CA ASP A 63 9.47 8.98 -42.65
C ASP A 63 8.79 8.67 -43.99
N GLU A 64 8.36 9.77 -44.64
CA GLU A 64 8.08 9.79 -46.08
C GLU A 64 9.36 9.50 -46.87
N HIS A 65 9.56 8.26 -47.31
CA HIS A 65 10.43 7.96 -48.46
C HIS A 65 9.71 7.05 -49.45
N ASP A 66 9.18 7.68 -50.54
CA ASP A 66 8.99 7.02 -51.83
C ASP A 66 10.34 6.48 -52.30
N ASP A 67 10.44 5.15 -52.48
CA ASP A 67 11.07 4.57 -53.68
C ASP A 67 10.90 3.04 -53.67
N ASP A 68 10.32 2.59 -54.77
CA ASP A 68 10.06 1.29 -55.38
C ASP A 68 11.26 0.32 -55.31
N HIS A 69 11.18 -0.78 -54.53
CA HIS A 69 11.80 -2.08 -54.85
C HIS A 69 11.11 -3.19 -54.06
N GLY A 70 10.38 -4.06 -54.81
CA GLY A 70 9.87 -5.31 -54.28
C GLY A 70 10.97 -6.31 -53.95
N ASP A 71 10.81 -7.02 -52.85
CA ASP A 71 10.97 -8.49 -52.79
C ASP A 71 10.52 -8.98 -51.40
N GLU A 72 9.81 -10.10 -51.42
CA GLU A 72 9.20 -10.84 -50.35
C GLU A 72 10.19 -11.23 -49.24
N HIS A 73 10.01 -10.77 -48.02
CA HIS A 73 10.31 -11.49 -46.80
C HIS A 73 9.33 -11.05 -45.72
N ALA A 74 8.24 -11.83 -45.59
CA ALA A 74 7.39 -11.77 -44.41
C ALA A 74 8.05 -12.69 -43.38
N ASP A 75 8.92 -12.17 -42.58
CA ASP A 75 9.23 -12.72 -41.26
C ASP A 75 8.50 -11.81 -40.27
N GLU A 76 7.31 -12.23 -39.87
CA GLU A 76 6.61 -11.67 -38.69
C GLU A 76 7.43 -12.12 -37.49
N GLU A 77 8.41 -11.32 -37.07
CA GLU A 77 9.03 -11.46 -35.78
C GLU A 77 7.97 -11.03 -34.74
N GLU A 78 7.31 -12.01 -34.13
CA GLU A 78 6.52 -11.81 -32.95
C GLU A 78 7.49 -11.29 -31.87
N HIS A 79 7.51 -9.98 -31.61
CA HIS A 79 8.16 -9.42 -30.42
C HIS A 79 7.43 -9.98 -29.20
N GLU A 80 7.99 -11.00 -28.55
CA GLU A 80 7.46 -11.48 -27.27
C GLU A 80 7.65 -10.36 -26.23
N GLU A 81 6.56 -9.90 -25.68
CA GLU A 81 6.51 -8.87 -24.64
C GLU A 81 7.41 -9.26 -23.46
N GLU A 82 8.34 -8.40 -23.07
CA GLU A 82 9.19 -8.62 -21.91
C GLU A 82 8.33 -8.70 -20.64
N ARG A 83 8.45 -9.83 -19.91
CA ARG A 83 7.69 -10.07 -18.67
C ARG A 83 8.53 -9.71 -17.47
N ILE A 84 8.01 -8.83 -16.60
CA ILE A 84 8.61 -8.54 -15.29
C ILE A 84 7.95 -9.38 -14.21
N PHE A 85 8.77 -9.97 -13.35
CA PHE A 85 8.33 -10.72 -12.19
C PHE A 85 8.83 -10.09 -10.91
N SER A 86 7.99 -10.12 -9.89
CA SER A 86 8.38 -9.83 -8.52
C SER A 86 8.38 -11.10 -7.70
N THR A 87 9.50 -11.40 -7.05
CA THR A 87 9.69 -12.55 -6.17
C THR A 87 9.95 -12.09 -4.75
N THR A 88 9.13 -12.54 -3.79
CA THR A 88 9.33 -12.26 -2.36
C THR A 88 9.90 -13.48 -1.66
N ASP A 89 10.92 -13.28 -0.82
CA ASP A 89 11.39 -14.22 0.19
C ASP A 89 11.39 -13.52 1.56
N SER A 90 10.60 -14.01 2.51
CA SER A 90 10.50 -13.43 3.85
C SER A 90 10.60 -14.50 4.91
N GLU A 91 11.49 -14.29 5.85
CA GLU A 91 11.66 -15.17 7.01
C GLU A 91 11.51 -14.36 8.30
N SER A 92 10.89 -14.94 9.31
CA SER A 92 10.84 -14.32 10.63
C SER A 92 10.94 -15.35 11.77
N PHE A 93 11.64 -14.91 12.81
CA PHE A 93 11.69 -15.61 14.09
C PHE A 93 11.00 -14.76 15.15
N THR A 94 10.07 -15.36 15.89
CA THR A 94 9.31 -14.63 16.92
C THR A 94 9.35 -15.39 18.25
N ILE A 95 9.65 -14.67 19.33
CA ILE A 95 9.41 -15.07 20.71
C ILE A 95 8.24 -14.23 21.23
N LYS A 96 7.17 -14.88 21.66
CA LYS A 96 6.01 -14.18 22.22
C LYS A 96 5.55 -14.86 23.51
N GLY A 97 5.20 -14.06 24.49
CA GLY A 97 4.74 -14.62 25.75
C GLY A 97 3.93 -13.67 26.61
N SER A 98 3.41 -14.25 27.68
CA SER A 98 2.64 -13.53 28.69
C SER A 98 3.06 -14.06 30.05
N TYR A 99 3.32 -13.18 31.00
CA TYR A 99 3.71 -13.51 32.36
C TYR A 99 2.75 -12.88 33.38
N ASN A 100 2.09 -13.71 34.19
CA ASN A 100 1.21 -13.29 35.27
C ASN A 100 2.05 -12.88 36.48
N VAL A 101 2.22 -11.58 36.70
CA VAL A 101 3.01 -11.03 37.82
C VAL A 101 2.25 -11.14 39.13
N ASN A 102 0.91 -11.00 39.08
CA ASN A 102 0.00 -10.94 40.25
C ASN A 102 0.43 -9.90 41.31
N GLY A 103 1.08 -8.82 40.86
CA GLY A 103 1.51 -7.72 41.69
C GLY A 103 0.38 -6.72 41.96
N ASP A 104 0.56 -5.80 42.90
CA ASP A 104 -0.43 -4.75 43.19
C ASP A 104 -0.57 -3.74 42.06
N LEU A 105 0.54 -3.36 41.41
CA LEU A 105 0.54 -2.38 40.32
C LEU A 105 0.46 -3.06 38.95
N VAL A 106 1.30 -4.06 38.69
CA VAL A 106 1.34 -4.80 37.41
C VAL A 106 0.74 -6.17 37.62
N LYS A 107 -0.28 -6.52 36.87
CA LYS A 107 -0.97 -7.80 36.89
C LYS A 107 -0.36 -8.80 35.93
N LYS A 108 -0.03 -8.34 34.75
CA LYS A 108 0.45 -9.16 33.64
C LYS A 108 1.43 -8.37 32.77
N ILE A 109 2.40 -9.08 32.19
CA ILE A 109 3.32 -8.53 31.20
C ILE A 109 3.17 -9.40 29.94
N ASP A 110 2.73 -8.83 28.83
CA ASP A 110 2.82 -9.43 27.52
C ASP A 110 4.10 -8.91 26.85
N TYR A 111 4.87 -9.80 26.20
CA TYR A 111 6.14 -9.41 25.58
C TYR A 111 6.29 -10.10 24.22
N THR A 112 7.02 -9.42 23.33
CA THR A 112 7.39 -9.93 22.01
C THR A 112 8.83 -9.57 21.69
N TYR A 113 9.50 -10.48 21.01
CA TYR A 113 10.72 -10.26 20.25
C TYR A 113 10.48 -10.80 18.85
N ARG A 114 10.86 -10.03 17.83
CA ARG A 114 10.80 -10.46 16.45
C ARG A 114 12.09 -10.07 15.75
N ASP A 115 12.58 -10.97 14.93
CA ASP A 115 13.66 -10.76 13.99
C ASP A 115 13.14 -11.18 12.63
N SER A 116 13.30 -10.34 11.63
CA SER A 116 12.71 -10.57 10.30
C SER A 116 13.67 -10.12 9.20
N ASP A 117 13.79 -10.97 8.19
CA ASP A 117 14.50 -10.73 6.94
C ASP A 117 13.49 -10.77 5.81
N TYR A 118 13.53 -9.78 4.94
CA TYR A 118 12.66 -9.65 3.77
C TYR A 118 13.50 -9.27 2.56
N THR A 119 13.29 -9.97 1.46
CA THR A 119 13.86 -9.64 0.16
C THR A 119 12.75 -9.72 -0.88
N LEU A 120 12.58 -8.65 -1.64
CA LEU A 120 11.80 -8.62 -2.88
C LEU A 120 12.82 -8.50 -4.03
N THR A 121 12.66 -9.30 -5.06
CA THR A 121 13.47 -9.24 -6.29
C THR A 121 12.56 -8.97 -7.47
N GLU A 122 12.81 -7.91 -8.20
CA GLU A 122 12.20 -7.63 -9.49
C GLU A 122 13.20 -8.01 -10.60
N ALA A 123 12.73 -8.74 -11.60
CA ALA A 123 13.55 -9.24 -12.68
C ALA A 123 12.75 -9.40 -13.95
N HIS A 124 13.39 -9.17 -15.08
CA HIS A 124 12.87 -9.51 -16.40
C HIS A 124 12.94 -11.02 -16.62
N ALA A 125 12.00 -11.58 -17.36
CA ALA A 125 12.05 -12.97 -17.77
C ALA A 125 13.14 -13.14 -18.83
N GLU A 126 14.13 -13.99 -18.57
CA GLU A 126 15.08 -14.41 -19.58
C GLU A 126 14.35 -15.27 -20.64
N GLU A 127 14.46 -14.95 -21.91
CA GLU A 127 13.97 -15.80 -22.99
C GLU A 127 14.83 -17.06 -23.09
N GLU A 128 14.29 -18.22 -22.68
CA GLU A 128 14.89 -19.52 -22.95
C GLU A 128 14.76 -19.87 -24.46
N GLY A 129 15.64 -19.34 -25.31
CA GLY A 129 15.57 -19.79 -26.73
C GLY A 129 16.43 -19.16 -27.77
N HIS A 130 17.30 -18.24 -27.53
CA HIS A 130 18.22 -17.79 -28.55
C HIS A 130 19.36 -18.79 -28.75
N GLU A 131 19.30 -19.55 -29.87
CA GLU A 131 20.47 -20.27 -30.41
C GLU A 131 21.55 -19.22 -30.73
N GLU A 132 22.77 -19.47 -30.24
CA GLU A 132 23.96 -18.63 -30.39
C GLU A 132 24.14 -18.12 -31.85
N HIS A 133 23.64 -16.93 -32.14
CA HIS A 133 24.07 -16.17 -33.29
C HIS A 133 25.29 -15.34 -32.88
N GLU A 134 26.43 -15.65 -33.46
CA GLU A 134 27.72 -14.95 -33.33
C GLU A 134 27.67 -13.55 -34.02
N ASP A 135 26.78 -12.68 -33.65
CA ASP A 135 26.82 -11.25 -33.96
C ASP A 135 26.78 -10.50 -32.64
N GLU A 136 27.95 -9.96 -32.24
CA GLU A 136 28.21 -9.20 -31.03
C GLU A 136 27.47 -7.83 -31.05
N GLU A 137 26.16 -7.82 -30.86
CA GLU A 137 25.47 -6.69 -30.27
C GLU A 137 25.16 -7.08 -28.85
N GLU A 138 25.85 -6.44 -27.89
CA GLU A 138 25.66 -6.62 -26.45
C GLU A 138 24.24 -6.14 -26.12
N HIS A 139 23.24 -7.05 -26.11
CA HIS A 139 21.99 -6.77 -25.40
C HIS A 139 22.35 -6.67 -23.94
N GLU A 140 22.22 -5.49 -23.35
CA GLU A 140 22.41 -5.27 -21.93
C GLU A 140 21.32 -6.07 -21.18
N GLU A 141 21.71 -7.24 -20.63
CA GLU A 141 20.85 -8.02 -19.75
C GLU A 141 20.57 -7.16 -18.48
N HIS A 142 19.33 -6.73 -18.30
CA HIS A 142 18.95 -5.96 -17.11
C HIS A 142 19.13 -6.80 -15.85
N ALA A 143 20.05 -6.36 -14.98
CA ALA A 143 20.32 -7.05 -13.73
C ALA A 143 19.14 -6.88 -12.74
N PRO A 144 18.72 -7.94 -12.03
CA PRO A 144 17.57 -7.87 -11.13
C PRO A 144 17.78 -6.86 -9.99
N THR A 145 16.70 -6.15 -9.66
CA THR A 145 16.67 -5.22 -8.52
C THR A 145 16.17 -5.91 -7.26
N ASN A 146 16.92 -5.78 -6.17
CA ASN A 146 16.65 -6.41 -4.89
C ASN A 146 16.34 -5.36 -3.82
N PHE A 147 15.14 -5.44 -3.26
CA PHE A 147 14.68 -4.64 -2.12
C PHE A 147 14.86 -5.47 -0.85
N ILE A 148 15.73 -5.04 0.04
CA ILE A 148 16.07 -5.76 1.26
C ILE A 148 15.63 -4.95 2.47
N ASN A 149 14.90 -5.61 3.39
CA ASN A 149 14.50 -5.02 4.66
C ASN A 149 14.76 -6.01 5.79
N ASN A 150 15.59 -5.63 6.74
CA ASN A 150 15.91 -6.41 7.93
C ASN A 150 15.49 -5.64 9.16
N ALA A 151 14.70 -6.26 10.04
CA ALA A 151 14.18 -5.57 11.21
C ALA A 151 14.24 -6.44 12.48
N THR A 152 14.62 -5.81 13.58
CA THR A 152 14.55 -6.40 14.93
C THR A 152 13.60 -5.58 15.80
N GLU A 153 12.64 -6.24 16.44
CA GLU A 153 11.62 -5.63 17.28
C GLU A 153 11.62 -6.21 18.70
N TYR A 154 11.50 -5.32 19.69
CA TYR A 154 11.27 -5.63 21.10
C TYR A 154 10.03 -4.92 21.59
N GLY A 155 9.05 -5.66 22.10
CA GLY A 155 7.81 -5.10 22.62
C GLY A 155 7.44 -5.64 24.00
N ALA A 156 6.83 -4.78 24.82
CA ALA A 156 6.23 -5.18 26.08
C ALA A 156 4.96 -4.36 26.39
N ILE A 157 3.93 -5.03 26.93
CA ILE A 157 2.71 -4.38 27.45
C ILE A 157 2.57 -4.79 28.90
N PHE A 158 2.48 -3.80 29.78
CA PHE A 158 2.26 -3.95 31.22
C PHE A 158 0.79 -3.69 31.50
N ASP A 159 0.05 -4.72 31.89
CA ASP A 159 -1.33 -4.59 32.34
C ASP A 159 -1.35 -4.16 33.81
N MET A 160 -1.84 -2.93 34.04
CA MET A 160 -1.99 -2.30 35.35
C MET A 160 -3.46 -2.11 35.72
N SER A 161 -4.36 -2.85 35.05
CA SER A 161 -5.81 -2.76 35.25
C SER A 161 -6.22 -3.16 36.68
N ASN A 162 -7.31 -2.57 37.13
CA ASN A 162 -7.94 -2.89 38.40
C ASN A 162 -9.46 -2.97 38.25
N ASP A 163 -10.20 -3.16 39.35
CA ASP A 163 -11.67 -3.33 39.33
C ASP A 163 -12.44 -2.09 38.83
N VAL A 164 -11.76 -0.94 38.70
CA VAL A 164 -12.39 0.36 38.39
C VAL A 164 -12.04 0.84 37.00
N MET A 165 -10.84 0.50 36.51
CA MET A 165 -10.34 0.99 35.23
C MET A 165 -9.37 -0.02 34.57
N THR A 166 -9.40 -0.07 33.26
CA THR A 166 -8.38 -0.71 32.43
C THR A 166 -7.22 0.25 32.27
N GLN A 167 -6.00 -0.20 32.55
CA GLN A 167 -4.79 0.60 32.35
C GLN A 167 -3.70 -0.27 31.73
N LYS A 168 -3.05 0.24 30.69
CA LYS A 168 -1.92 -0.43 30.05
C LYS A 168 -0.82 0.57 29.76
N PHE A 169 0.42 0.16 30.01
CA PHE A 169 1.60 0.86 29.56
C PHE A 169 2.30 -0.03 28.53
N SER A 170 2.73 0.54 27.40
CA SER A 170 3.45 -0.17 26.37
C SER A 170 4.82 0.43 26.11
N PHE A 171 5.73 -0.43 25.73
CA PHE A 171 7.06 -0.11 25.24
C PHE A 171 7.28 -0.89 23.94
N ASN A 172 7.80 -0.23 22.91
CA ASN A 172 8.26 -0.89 21.69
C ASN A 172 9.56 -0.25 21.21
N TYR A 173 10.47 -1.06 20.69
CA TYR A 173 11.67 -0.60 20.02
C TYR A 173 11.86 -1.40 18.73
N VAL A 174 12.10 -0.69 17.64
CA VAL A 174 12.36 -1.25 16.31
C VAL A 174 13.68 -0.68 15.81
N ASP A 175 14.53 -1.57 15.26
CA ASP A 175 15.73 -1.25 14.50
C ASP A 175 15.58 -1.92 13.13
N GLU A 176 15.57 -1.11 12.08
CA GLU A 176 15.22 -1.52 10.73
C GLU A 176 16.26 -0.96 9.75
N ASN A 177 16.73 -1.81 8.85
CA ASN A 177 17.62 -1.44 7.77
C ASN A 177 16.97 -1.75 6.43
N THR A 178 16.87 -0.75 5.57
CA THR A 178 16.33 -0.87 4.21
C THR A 178 17.43 -0.57 3.20
N SER A 179 17.52 -1.36 2.14
CA SER A 179 18.48 -1.14 1.06
C SER A 179 17.94 -1.68 -0.26
N ILE A 180 18.30 -1.03 -1.36
CA ILE A 180 17.97 -1.43 -2.72
C ILE A 180 19.28 -1.64 -3.47
N PHE A 181 19.42 -2.78 -4.15
CA PHE A 181 20.60 -3.16 -4.91
C PHE A 181 20.18 -3.70 -6.28
N GLY A 182 20.90 -3.35 -7.30
CA GLY A 182 20.65 -3.78 -8.67
C GLY A 182 20.87 -2.64 -9.63
N GLU A 183 20.46 -2.81 -10.86
CA GLU A 183 20.58 -1.79 -11.90
C GLU A 183 19.70 -0.58 -11.61
N GLU A 184 18.51 -0.81 -11.04
CA GLU A 184 17.54 0.21 -10.65
C GLU A 184 17.62 0.51 -9.14
N ALA A 185 18.82 0.63 -8.58
CA ALA A 185 18.98 0.92 -7.17
C ALA A 185 18.71 2.40 -6.88
N PHE A 186 17.45 2.77 -6.77
CA PHE A 186 16.97 4.14 -6.58
C PHE A 186 16.99 4.65 -5.12
N MET A 187 17.58 3.91 -4.19
CA MET A 187 17.79 4.37 -2.81
C MET A 187 19.02 3.73 -2.20
N ASN A 188 19.89 4.54 -1.65
CA ASN A 188 21.02 4.07 -0.85
C ASN A 188 20.56 3.41 0.47
N PRO A 189 21.39 2.55 1.10
CA PRO A 189 21.03 1.95 2.38
C PRO A 189 20.66 2.98 3.43
N ALA A 190 19.53 2.76 4.09
CA ALA A 190 18.98 3.63 5.13
C ALA A 190 18.66 2.84 6.41
N ASN A 191 18.79 3.50 7.55
CA ASN A 191 18.46 2.95 8.86
C ASN A 191 17.31 3.72 9.49
N ASN A 192 16.43 3.01 10.21
CA ASN A 192 15.30 3.56 10.94
C ASN A 192 15.23 2.92 12.34
N GLU A 193 15.50 3.72 13.37
CA GLU A 193 15.35 3.33 14.78
C GLU A 193 14.16 4.05 15.40
N VAL A 194 13.26 3.31 16.04
CA VAL A 194 12.06 3.86 16.66
C VAL A 194 11.88 3.34 18.07
N LEU A 195 11.84 4.23 19.05
CA LEU A 195 11.44 3.94 20.41
C LEU A 195 10.06 4.51 20.70
N THR A 196 9.09 3.63 21.00
CA THR A 196 7.70 3.99 21.29
C THR A 196 7.35 3.73 22.75
N LEU A 197 6.72 4.72 23.40
CA LEU A 197 6.06 4.59 24.69
C LEU A 197 4.56 4.87 24.53
N GLY A 198 3.72 3.99 25.04
CA GLY A 198 2.27 4.15 25.00
C GLY A 198 1.62 4.02 26.36
N TYR A 199 0.55 4.77 26.59
CA TYR A 199 -0.31 4.62 27.75
C TYR A 199 -1.76 4.64 27.34
N PHE A 200 -2.53 3.71 27.92
CA PHE A 200 -3.97 3.61 27.71
C PHE A 200 -4.70 3.53 29.04
N VAL A 201 -5.81 4.23 29.14
CA VAL A 201 -6.74 4.12 30.26
C VAL A 201 -8.19 4.12 29.75
N GLY A 202 -8.97 3.13 30.22
CA GLY A 202 -10.42 3.02 29.95
C GLY A 202 -11.19 2.90 31.23
N ARG A 203 -12.36 3.55 31.32
CA ARG A 203 -13.21 3.52 32.52
C ARG A 203 -14.69 3.66 32.20
N ASP A 204 -15.47 2.81 32.85
CA ASP A 204 -16.94 2.91 32.86
C ASP A 204 -17.43 3.89 33.91
N PHE A 205 -18.34 4.77 33.49
CA PHE A 205 -19.07 5.73 34.32
C PHE A 205 -20.56 5.65 33.96
N ASP A 206 -21.26 4.65 34.42
CA ASP A 206 -22.67 4.44 34.04
C ASP A 206 -23.45 5.78 33.90
N PRO A 207 -24.00 6.11 32.70
CA PRO A 207 -24.12 5.31 31.49
C PRO A 207 -23.02 5.54 30.41
N PHE A 208 -21.87 6.06 30.76
CA PHE A 208 -20.80 6.40 29.82
C PHE A 208 -19.60 5.48 29.98
N HIS A 209 -18.91 5.23 28.88
CA HIS A 209 -17.58 4.66 28.80
C HIS A 209 -16.61 5.71 28.27
N LEU A 210 -15.44 5.85 28.90
CA LEU A 210 -14.40 6.79 28.49
C LEU A 210 -13.08 6.07 28.29
N ASP A 211 -12.48 6.22 27.11
CA ASP A 211 -11.12 5.77 26.79
C ASP A 211 -10.21 6.94 26.47
N PHE A 212 -8.97 6.83 26.89
CA PHE A 212 -7.89 7.74 26.52
C PHE A 212 -6.63 6.94 26.22
N GLY A 213 -6.00 7.24 25.08
CA GLY A 213 -4.71 6.72 24.66
C GLY A 213 -3.72 7.84 24.36
N MET A 214 -2.45 7.59 24.67
CA MET A 214 -1.33 8.48 24.33
C MET A 214 -0.15 7.64 23.86
N ARG A 215 0.57 8.13 22.85
CA ARG A 215 1.79 7.54 22.29
C ARG A 215 2.85 8.62 22.13
N LEU A 216 4.08 8.29 22.47
CA LEU A 216 5.27 9.11 22.28
C LEU A 216 6.28 8.26 21.54
N ASP A 217 6.82 8.80 20.46
CA ASP A 217 7.87 8.14 19.67
C ASP A 217 9.11 9.01 19.65
N GLN A 218 10.26 8.39 19.81
CA GLN A 218 11.55 8.94 19.42
C GLN A 218 12.01 8.19 18.19
N ILE A 219 12.28 8.91 17.11
CA ILE A 219 12.54 8.36 15.79
C ILE A 219 13.87 8.92 15.29
N ASP A 220 14.77 8.02 14.94
CA ASP A 220 16.07 8.34 14.33
C ASP A 220 16.13 7.68 12.95
N ARG A 221 16.28 8.49 11.88
CA ARG A 221 16.44 8.01 10.50
C ARG A 221 17.70 8.55 9.90
N SER A 222 18.48 7.68 9.27
CA SER A 222 19.70 8.06 8.58
C SER A 222 19.80 7.38 7.23
N GLY A 223 20.28 8.12 6.24
CA GLY A 223 20.49 7.65 4.89
C GLY A 223 21.40 8.59 4.11
N THR A 224 21.64 8.25 2.86
CA THR A 224 22.39 9.07 1.93
C THR A 224 21.63 9.21 0.62
N VAL A 225 21.74 10.35 -0.02
CA VAL A 225 21.20 10.60 -1.37
C VAL A 225 22.40 10.90 -2.28
N THR A 226 22.42 10.29 -3.46
CA THR A 226 23.46 10.54 -4.48
C THR A 226 22.94 11.64 -5.40
N ASP A 227 23.70 12.73 -5.55
CA ASP A 227 23.42 13.75 -6.56
C ASP A 227 23.80 13.19 -7.94
N GLU A 228 22.85 13.09 -8.85
CA GLU A 228 23.06 12.47 -10.17
C GLU A 228 23.94 13.31 -11.09
N ASP A 229 23.85 14.66 -11.01
CA ASP A 229 24.60 15.57 -11.86
C ASP A 229 26.12 15.54 -11.57
N HIS A 230 26.47 15.36 -10.30
CA HIS A 230 27.85 15.47 -9.83
C HIS A 230 28.41 14.18 -9.22
N GLY A 231 27.56 13.20 -8.92
CA GLY A 231 27.92 11.96 -8.22
C GLY A 231 28.36 12.19 -6.75
N ASP A 232 28.07 13.36 -6.19
CA ASP A 232 28.33 13.67 -4.79
C ASP A 232 27.30 12.94 -3.91
N ILE A 233 27.73 12.47 -2.73
CA ILE A 233 26.87 11.75 -1.79
C ILE A 233 26.63 12.63 -0.57
N ASP A 234 25.38 13.05 -0.38
CA ASP A 234 24.94 13.79 0.78
C ASP A 234 24.40 12.84 1.86
N SER A 235 24.82 13.07 3.12
CA SER A 235 24.41 12.27 4.27
C SER A 235 23.42 13.02 5.13
N TYR A 236 22.31 12.36 5.46
CA TYR A 236 21.24 12.91 6.27
C TYR A 236 21.05 12.10 7.55
N ASN A 237 20.72 12.80 8.62
CA ASN A 237 20.31 12.22 9.89
C ASN A 237 19.16 13.04 10.44
N VAL A 238 17.96 12.47 10.42
CA VAL A 238 16.72 13.12 10.83
C VAL A 238 16.28 12.50 12.15
N ASN A 239 16.22 13.30 13.20
CA ASN A 239 15.84 12.89 14.55
C ASN A 239 14.64 13.71 15.00
N GLU A 240 13.53 13.04 15.27
CA GLU A 240 12.28 13.68 15.70
C GLU A 240 11.61 12.94 16.85
N ASN A 241 10.79 13.70 17.58
CA ASN A 241 9.89 13.13 18.57
C ASN A 241 8.46 13.46 18.15
N THR A 242 7.66 12.43 17.93
CA THR A 242 6.24 12.58 17.61
C THR A 242 5.38 12.23 18.82
N ASN A 243 4.20 12.83 18.88
CA ASN A 243 3.23 12.55 19.90
C ASN A 243 1.83 12.36 19.29
N SER A 244 1.13 11.34 19.77
CA SER A 244 -0.21 11.03 19.31
C SER A 244 -1.10 10.78 20.50
N PHE A 245 -2.37 11.18 20.40
CA PHE A 245 -3.36 10.87 21.42
C PHE A 245 -4.74 10.61 20.81
N ALA A 246 -5.56 9.86 21.56
CA ALA A 246 -6.94 9.60 21.21
C ALA A 246 -7.81 9.61 22.45
N ILE A 247 -9.04 10.09 22.30
CA ILE A 247 -10.08 10.03 23.31
C ILE A 247 -11.37 9.54 22.68
N SER A 248 -12.06 8.61 23.34
CA SER A 248 -13.41 8.24 22.94
C SER A 248 -14.37 8.26 24.12
N ILE A 249 -15.62 8.62 23.84
CA ILE A 249 -16.70 8.57 24.78
C ILE A 249 -17.85 7.76 24.18
N GLY A 250 -18.18 6.65 24.84
CA GLY A 250 -19.29 5.78 24.50
C GLY A 250 -20.47 5.90 25.46
N ARG A 251 -21.66 5.59 24.97
CA ARG A 251 -22.88 5.51 25.78
C ARG A 251 -23.86 4.52 25.21
N ASP A 252 -24.40 3.66 26.09
CA ASP A 252 -25.59 2.86 25.79
C ASP A 252 -26.82 3.76 25.79
N LEU A 253 -27.48 3.95 24.66
CA LEU A 253 -28.74 4.69 24.52
C LEU A 253 -29.93 3.80 24.92
N THR A 254 -29.85 2.51 24.58
CA THR A 254 -30.79 1.46 24.97
C THR A 254 -30.02 0.14 25.14
N ASP A 255 -30.68 -0.95 25.56
CA ASP A 255 -30.09 -2.30 25.66
C ASP A 255 -29.59 -2.83 24.31
N SER A 256 -29.94 -2.19 23.19
CA SER A 256 -29.65 -2.65 21.81
C SER A 256 -28.97 -1.58 20.96
N LEU A 257 -28.74 -0.40 21.47
CA LEU A 257 -28.16 0.72 20.69
C LEU A 257 -27.16 1.47 21.53
N ASP A 258 -25.92 1.51 21.07
CA ASP A 258 -24.88 2.37 21.62
C ASP A 258 -24.40 3.42 20.60
N ILE A 259 -23.81 4.46 21.11
CA ILE A 259 -23.17 5.55 20.37
C ILE A 259 -21.76 5.77 20.91
N ASN A 260 -20.80 5.97 20.01
CA ASN A 260 -19.44 6.35 20.32
C ASN A 260 -19.08 7.65 19.60
N LEU A 261 -18.35 8.54 20.26
CA LEU A 261 -17.73 9.72 19.69
C LEU A 261 -16.22 9.62 19.94
N GLY A 262 -15.43 9.62 18.87
CA GLY A 262 -13.98 9.58 18.88
C GLY A 262 -13.36 10.89 18.42
N PHE A 263 -12.19 11.19 19.00
CA PHE A 263 -11.25 12.19 18.49
C PHE A 263 -9.84 11.65 18.64
N SER A 264 -9.03 11.79 17.57
CA SER A 264 -7.60 11.48 17.64
C SER A 264 -6.77 12.52 16.90
N SER A 265 -5.55 12.71 17.39
CA SER A 265 -4.49 13.46 16.71
C SER A 265 -3.26 12.57 16.66
N VAL A 266 -2.81 12.24 15.47
CA VAL A 266 -1.72 11.28 15.22
C VAL A 266 -0.65 11.94 14.38
N GLU A 267 0.58 11.98 14.91
CA GLU A 267 1.75 12.42 14.19
C GLU A 267 2.50 11.24 13.57
N ARG A 268 2.96 11.39 12.33
CA ARG A 268 3.77 10.43 11.58
C ARG A 268 4.97 11.14 10.95
N MET A 269 6.18 10.70 11.28
CA MET A 269 7.39 11.16 10.59
C MET A 269 7.49 10.52 9.18
N PRO A 270 8.00 11.24 8.16
CA PRO A 270 8.24 10.68 6.82
C PRO A 270 9.08 9.40 6.89
N SER A 271 8.75 8.38 6.10
CA SER A 271 9.51 7.11 5.98
C SER A 271 10.90 7.33 5.35
N VAL A 272 11.79 6.34 5.44
CA VAL A 272 13.10 6.41 4.77
C VAL A 272 12.96 6.51 3.25
N ILE A 273 11.92 5.92 2.68
CA ILE A 273 11.59 5.99 1.25
C ILE A 273 11.21 7.43 0.87
N GLU A 274 10.27 8.03 1.60
CA GLU A 274 9.83 9.40 1.38
C GLU A 274 10.95 10.44 1.54
N LEU A 275 11.99 10.11 2.33
CA LEU A 275 13.12 11.00 2.57
C LEU A 275 14.29 10.81 1.61
N PHE A 276 14.61 9.58 1.18
CA PHE A 276 15.93 9.26 0.60
C PHE A 276 15.86 8.55 -0.75
N MET A 277 14.67 8.34 -1.31
CA MET A 277 14.52 7.81 -2.65
C MET A 277 15.09 8.78 -3.67
N ASN A 278 15.82 8.31 -4.67
CA ASN A 278 16.33 9.11 -5.78
C ASN A 278 16.80 8.20 -6.91
N GLY A 279 15.95 8.00 -7.92
CA GLY A 279 16.33 7.22 -9.09
C GLY A 279 15.17 6.51 -9.79
N PRO A 280 15.49 5.76 -10.86
CA PRO A 280 14.50 5.10 -11.71
C PRO A 280 13.82 3.94 -10.99
N HIS A 281 12.50 3.87 -11.08
CA HIS A 281 11.68 2.76 -10.62
C HIS A 281 10.84 2.27 -11.81
N LEU A 282 11.43 1.39 -12.63
CA LEU A 282 10.85 0.97 -13.90
C LEU A 282 9.50 0.30 -13.74
N ALA A 283 9.28 -0.47 -12.66
CA ALA A 283 7.99 -1.08 -12.37
C ALA A 283 6.83 -0.08 -12.21
N THR A 284 7.13 1.19 -11.93
CA THR A 284 6.14 2.28 -11.85
C THR A 284 6.20 3.23 -13.06
N GLY A 285 7.19 3.07 -13.95
CA GLY A 285 7.45 3.99 -15.05
C GLY A 285 7.89 5.38 -14.58
N ARG A 286 8.49 5.49 -13.38
CA ARG A 286 8.81 6.78 -12.75
C ARG A 286 10.27 6.89 -12.36
N PHE A 287 10.77 8.12 -12.39
CA PHE A 287 11.94 8.53 -11.67
C PHE A 287 11.47 9.17 -10.35
N GLU A 288 11.65 8.47 -9.22
CA GLU A 288 11.07 8.84 -7.95
C GLU A 288 12.08 9.56 -7.05
N VAL A 289 11.70 10.73 -6.51
CA VAL A 289 12.57 11.58 -5.71
C VAL A 289 11.96 11.85 -4.33
N GLY A 290 12.70 11.49 -3.29
CA GLY A 290 12.39 11.80 -1.89
C GLY A 290 12.89 13.18 -1.50
N ASP A 291 12.34 13.73 -0.41
CA ASP A 291 12.78 15.01 0.13
C ASP A 291 13.22 14.87 1.61
N PRO A 292 14.55 14.97 1.91
CA PRO A 292 15.04 14.92 3.27
C PRO A 292 14.55 16.05 4.19
N THR A 293 13.87 17.06 3.66
CA THR A 293 13.36 18.23 4.40
C THR A 293 11.89 18.09 4.82
N LEU A 294 11.21 17.02 4.42
CA LEU A 294 9.83 16.75 4.81
C LEU A 294 9.67 16.75 6.33
N SER A 295 8.60 17.36 6.81
CA SER A 295 8.22 17.42 8.22
C SER A 295 7.19 16.33 8.57
N SER A 296 6.92 16.13 9.87
CA SER A 296 5.90 15.19 10.31
C SER A 296 4.51 15.57 9.80
N GLU A 297 3.79 14.56 9.33
CA GLU A 297 2.36 14.62 9.01
C GLU A 297 1.53 14.54 10.28
N THR A 298 0.47 15.35 10.40
CA THR A 298 -0.45 15.33 11.53
C THR A 298 -1.88 15.09 11.08
N SER A 299 -2.45 13.96 11.47
CA SER A 299 -3.83 13.55 11.16
C SER A 299 -4.76 13.81 12.34
N ASN A 300 -5.76 14.67 12.17
CA ASN A 300 -6.76 15.04 13.17
C ASN A 300 -8.13 14.47 12.78
N ASN A 301 -8.54 13.38 13.43
CA ASN A 301 -9.77 12.68 13.10
C ASN A 301 -10.86 12.89 14.15
N ILE A 302 -12.08 13.12 13.67
CA ILE A 302 -13.31 13.09 14.48
C ILE A 302 -14.25 12.06 13.86
N ASP A 303 -14.73 11.13 14.68
CA ASP A 303 -15.69 10.13 14.25
C ASP A 303 -16.87 9.98 15.20
N ILE A 304 -18.01 9.59 14.63
CA ILE A 304 -19.20 9.20 15.38
C ILE A 304 -19.70 7.86 14.86
N SER A 305 -19.90 6.89 15.76
CA SER A 305 -20.40 5.58 15.41
C SER A 305 -21.62 5.16 16.22
N PHE A 306 -22.46 4.35 15.60
CA PHE A 306 -23.68 3.79 16.17
C PHE A 306 -23.64 2.28 15.94
N ASN A 307 -23.85 1.50 17.00
CA ASN A 307 -24.01 0.06 16.91
C ASN A 307 -25.41 -0.32 17.39
N PHE A 308 -26.08 -1.14 16.63
CA PHE A 308 -27.41 -1.63 16.96
C PHE A 308 -27.46 -3.16 16.84
N ASP A 309 -27.89 -3.85 17.89
CA ASP A 309 -28.14 -5.29 17.87
C ASP A 309 -29.25 -5.65 18.87
N ASN A 310 -30.38 -6.14 18.38
CA ASN A 310 -31.48 -6.65 19.22
C ASN A 310 -31.67 -8.16 19.10
N GLY A 311 -30.69 -8.88 18.54
CA GLY A 311 -30.70 -10.32 18.30
C GLY A 311 -31.38 -10.76 17.02
N GLU A 312 -32.30 -9.98 16.46
CA GLU A 312 -32.94 -10.22 15.15
C GLU A 312 -32.39 -9.28 14.07
N TYR A 313 -32.26 -8.00 14.39
CA TYR A 313 -31.66 -6.98 13.50
C TYR A 313 -30.38 -6.46 14.13
N PHE A 314 -29.40 -6.23 13.28
CA PHE A 314 -28.13 -5.62 13.65
C PHE A 314 -27.77 -4.56 12.64
N GLY A 315 -26.92 -3.62 13.03
CA GLY A 315 -26.42 -2.56 12.17
C GLY A 315 -25.26 -1.81 12.80
N TYR A 316 -24.49 -1.20 11.96
CA TYR A 316 -23.40 -0.32 12.29
C TYR A 316 -23.47 0.90 11.38
N ALA A 317 -23.18 2.08 11.88
CA ALA A 317 -22.96 3.27 11.07
C ALA A 317 -21.83 4.08 11.69
N SER A 318 -20.86 4.48 10.89
CA SER A 318 -19.76 5.37 11.26
C SER A 318 -19.66 6.51 10.26
N PHE A 319 -19.41 7.71 10.74
CA PHE A 319 -19.15 8.91 9.95
C PHE A 319 -17.88 9.54 10.51
N TYR A 320 -16.98 9.97 9.63
CA TYR A 320 -15.71 10.56 10.04
C TYR A 320 -15.31 11.73 9.15
N ILE A 321 -14.52 12.62 9.73
CA ILE A 321 -13.78 13.68 9.06
C ILE A 321 -12.36 13.62 9.62
N ASN A 322 -11.37 13.68 8.75
CA ASN A 322 -9.97 13.64 9.08
C ASN A 322 -9.22 14.74 8.33
N ASP A 323 -8.79 15.76 9.05
CA ASP A 323 -7.93 16.83 8.54
C ASP A 323 -6.47 16.40 8.71
N VAL A 324 -5.69 16.44 7.66
CA VAL A 324 -4.29 16.02 7.65
C VAL A 324 -3.42 17.21 7.24
N ASP A 325 -2.67 17.72 8.21
CA ASP A 325 -1.66 18.75 7.97
C ASP A 325 -0.39 18.08 7.41
N ASN A 326 0.22 18.65 6.38
CA ASN A 326 1.42 18.15 5.72
C ASN A 326 1.27 16.69 5.23
N TYR A 327 0.16 16.33 4.61
CA TYR A 327 -0.04 15.00 4.02
C TYR A 327 1.05 14.72 2.98
N ILE A 328 1.75 13.59 3.14
CA ILE A 328 2.87 13.21 2.26
C ILE A 328 2.34 12.33 1.14
N THR A 329 2.64 12.73 -0.10
CA THR A 329 2.24 11.99 -1.30
C THR A 329 3.32 12.06 -2.37
N LEU A 330 3.35 11.04 -3.24
CA LEU A 330 4.15 11.04 -4.46
C LEU A 330 3.30 11.65 -5.58
N MET A 331 3.78 12.73 -6.21
CA MET A 331 3.10 13.44 -7.29
C MET A 331 3.99 13.46 -8.52
N ASP A 332 3.40 13.22 -9.68
CA ASP A 332 4.07 13.35 -10.98
C ASP A 332 4.35 14.83 -11.25
N GLU A 333 5.51 15.17 -11.82
CA GLU A 333 5.77 16.52 -12.29
C GLU A 333 4.95 16.78 -13.56
N ASP A 334 4.18 17.87 -13.57
CA ASP A 334 3.54 18.33 -14.79
C ASP A 334 4.60 18.79 -15.78
N ASP A 335 4.62 18.23 -16.98
CA ASP A 335 5.32 18.77 -18.13
C ASP A 335 4.66 20.10 -18.61
N ASP A 336 4.57 21.08 -17.71
CA ASP A 336 4.23 22.44 -18.09
C ASP A 336 5.37 23.04 -18.93
N HIS A 337 5.47 22.59 -20.18
CA HIS A 337 6.10 23.43 -21.21
C HIS A 337 5.27 24.73 -21.28
N GLU A 338 5.67 25.72 -20.48
CA GLU A 338 5.25 27.08 -20.68
C GLU A 338 5.40 27.40 -22.17
N MET A 339 4.27 27.33 -22.90
CA MET A 339 4.19 27.96 -24.21
C MET A 339 4.51 29.44 -23.97
N HIS A 340 5.79 29.78 -24.12
CA HIS A 340 6.19 31.17 -24.29
C HIS A 340 5.41 31.71 -25.47
N GLY A 341 4.32 32.42 -25.15
CA GLY A 341 3.53 33.12 -26.12
C GLY A 341 4.45 34.07 -26.86
N ASP A 342 4.63 33.78 -28.15
CA ASP A 342 5.21 34.71 -29.10
C ASP A 342 4.41 36.03 -29.05
N GLU A 343 4.82 36.97 -28.22
CA GLU A 343 4.46 38.36 -28.40
C GLU A 343 5.19 38.86 -29.65
N HIS A 344 4.48 38.81 -30.78
CA HIS A 344 4.87 39.48 -31.99
C HIS A 344 5.04 40.96 -31.71
N HIS A 345 6.27 41.42 -31.49
CA HIS A 345 6.66 42.80 -31.70
C HIS A 345 6.81 43.03 -33.21
N GLU A 346 5.80 43.68 -33.81
CA GLU A 346 5.94 44.40 -35.07
C GLU A 346 6.82 45.60 -34.78
N ASP A 347 8.08 45.59 -35.24
CA ASP A 347 8.84 46.81 -35.48
C ASP A 347 9.63 46.68 -36.80
N GLU A 348 9.45 47.74 -37.61
CA GLU A 348 9.90 47.92 -38.95
C GLU A 348 11.42 48.23 -39.01
N ASP A 349 12.06 47.73 -40.10
CA ASP A 349 13.17 48.33 -40.84
C ASP A 349 14.55 48.52 -40.16
N GLU A 350 15.55 47.83 -40.68
CA GLU A 350 16.63 48.29 -41.55
C GLU A 350 17.76 47.26 -41.71
N ASP A 351 18.17 47.06 -42.98
CA ASP A 351 19.26 46.21 -43.45
C ASP A 351 20.63 46.55 -42.82
N GLU A 352 21.33 45.53 -42.26
CA GLU A 352 22.80 45.44 -42.33
C GLU A 352 23.25 43.97 -42.26
N HIS A 353 23.93 43.53 -43.32
CA HIS A 353 24.60 42.24 -43.44
C HIS A 353 25.77 42.15 -42.45
N HIS A 354 25.74 41.22 -41.54
CA HIS A 354 26.93 40.66 -40.92
C HIS A 354 26.93 39.14 -41.14
N GLU A 355 27.97 38.70 -41.89
CA GLU A 355 28.40 37.32 -41.94
C GLU A 355 29.07 37.05 -40.59
N ASP A 356 28.43 36.26 -39.74
CA ASP A 356 29.03 35.68 -38.52
C ASP A 356 28.79 34.16 -38.53
N GLU A 357 29.87 33.46 -38.29
CA GLU A 357 30.05 32.04 -38.34
C GLU A 357 29.11 31.38 -37.29
N ASP A 358 28.23 30.49 -37.73
CA ASP A 358 27.39 29.65 -36.89
C ASP A 358 28.28 28.69 -36.08
N GLU A 359 28.64 29.06 -34.86
CA GLU A 359 29.01 28.09 -33.85
C GLU A 359 27.70 27.46 -33.36
N HIS A 360 27.43 26.25 -33.86
CA HIS A 360 26.44 25.36 -33.28
C HIS A 360 26.90 25.09 -31.85
N HIS A 361 26.26 25.73 -30.86
CA HIS A 361 26.17 25.17 -29.51
C HIS A 361 25.24 23.98 -29.65
N GLU A 362 25.84 22.81 -29.70
CA GLU A 362 25.17 21.57 -29.38
C GLU A 362 24.88 21.69 -27.88
N ASP A 363 23.64 22.02 -27.51
CA ASP A 363 23.11 21.85 -26.17
C ASP A 363 23.00 20.33 -25.93
N GLU A 364 24.16 19.72 -25.60
CA GLU A 364 24.26 18.35 -25.10
C GLU A 364 23.95 18.39 -23.57
N ASP A 365 22.69 18.51 -23.20
CA ASP A 365 22.24 18.23 -21.83
C ASP A 365 20.85 17.56 -21.85
N ASP A 366 20.63 16.60 -22.75
CA ASP A 366 19.60 15.60 -22.57
C ASP A 366 20.25 14.41 -21.85
N HIS A 367 20.36 14.49 -20.52
CA HIS A 367 20.70 13.38 -19.66
C HIS A 367 19.52 12.41 -19.70
N GLY A 368 19.55 11.48 -20.66
CA GLY A 368 18.51 10.52 -20.93
C GLY A 368 18.19 9.62 -19.74
N HIS A 369 17.22 10.02 -18.95
CA HIS A 369 16.54 9.14 -18.01
C HIS A 369 15.44 8.30 -18.68
N GLY A 370 15.54 8.04 -19.98
CA GLY A 370 14.48 7.37 -20.73
C GLY A 370 13.15 8.10 -20.55
N ASN A 371 12.07 7.67 -21.14
CA ASN A 371 10.72 8.26 -21.00
C ASN A 371 10.08 8.09 -19.61
N LEU A 372 10.85 8.13 -18.49
CA LEU A 372 10.31 8.00 -17.14
C LEU A 372 9.68 9.31 -16.67
N ILE A 373 8.48 9.21 -16.09
CA ILE A 373 7.81 10.34 -15.49
C ILE A 373 8.53 10.74 -14.20
N HIS A 374 8.98 11.99 -14.07
CA HIS A 374 9.51 12.49 -12.81
C HIS A 374 8.40 12.59 -11.77
N ALA A 375 8.65 12.06 -10.57
CA ALA A 375 7.70 12.08 -9.46
C ALA A 375 8.38 12.41 -8.13
N ASN A 376 7.87 13.43 -7.44
CA ASN A 376 8.45 13.93 -6.19
C ASN A 376 7.56 13.62 -4.99
N TYR A 377 8.18 13.27 -3.86
CA TYR A 377 7.48 13.27 -2.57
C TYR A 377 7.29 14.70 -2.09
N ILE A 378 6.03 15.12 -2.01
CA ILE A 378 5.64 16.47 -1.58
C ILE A 378 4.76 16.42 -0.34
N GLN A 379 4.55 17.60 0.28
CA GLN A 379 3.60 17.78 1.39
C GLN A 379 2.55 18.81 1.04
N GLU A 380 1.28 18.44 1.22
CA GLU A 380 0.14 19.33 1.10
C GLU A 380 -0.93 18.97 2.13
N ASP A 381 -1.67 19.96 2.64
CA ASP A 381 -2.78 19.68 3.56
C ASP A 381 -3.93 19.01 2.82
N ALA A 382 -4.52 17.97 3.44
CA ALA A 382 -5.59 17.20 2.85
C ALA A 382 -6.74 16.94 3.83
N GLU A 383 -7.98 16.95 3.34
CA GLU A 383 -9.18 16.59 4.08
C GLU A 383 -9.77 15.29 3.54
N PHE A 384 -10.05 14.35 4.44
CA PHE A 384 -10.74 13.09 4.15
C PHE A 384 -12.07 13.07 4.89
N ASP A 385 -13.15 12.76 4.20
CA ASP A 385 -14.45 12.51 4.81
C ASP A 385 -15.08 11.22 4.28
N GLY A 386 -15.88 10.60 5.13
CA GLY A 386 -16.52 9.38 4.70
C GLY A 386 -17.50 8.80 5.67
N TYR A 387 -18.11 7.69 5.25
CA TYR A 387 -18.98 6.91 6.10
C TYR A 387 -18.94 5.43 5.75
N GLU A 388 -19.21 4.62 6.75
CA GLU A 388 -19.44 3.18 6.64
C GLU A 388 -20.78 2.83 7.28
N ILE A 389 -21.62 2.07 6.60
CA ILE A 389 -22.88 1.57 7.15
C ILE A 389 -23.00 0.07 6.86
N GLU A 390 -23.49 -0.67 7.83
CA GLU A 390 -23.97 -2.04 7.65
C GLU A 390 -25.35 -2.16 8.31
N PHE A 391 -26.27 -2.85 7.65
CA PHE A 391 -27.56 -3.24 8.21
C PHE A 391 -27.87 -4.66 7.84
N GLY A 392 -28.36 -5.46 8.80
CA GLY A 392 -28.65 -6.85 8.56
C GLY A 392 -29.74 -7.42 9.45
N ARG A 393 -30.12 -8.63 9.09
CA ARG A 393 -31.11 -9.42 9.83
C ARG A 393 -30.66 -10.86 9.99
N THR A 394 -30.84 -11.38 11.16
CA THR A 394 -30.68 -12.79 11.52
C THR A 394 -32.05 -13.46 11.58
N ILE A 395 -32.25 -14.53 10.81
CA ILE A 395 -33.51 -15.26 10.68
C ILE A 395 -33.30 -16.69 11.18
N ASP A 396 -34.02 -17.08 12.22
CA ASP A 396 -34.03 -18.46 12.67
C ASP A 396 -34.94 -19.31 11.77
N LEU A 397 -34.36 -20.31 11.11
CA LEU A 397 -35.07 -21.26 10.25
C LEU A 397 -35.33 -22.61 10.94
N GLY A 398 -35.16 -22.67 12.26
CA GLY A 398 -35.41 -23.84 13.11
C GLY A 398 -34.30 -24.88 13.10
N LYS A 399 -33.70 -25.22 11.96
CA LYS A 399 -32.52 -26.10 11.84
C LYS A 399 -31.24 -25.36 11.62
N GLY A 400 -31.32 -24.09 11.30
CA GLY A 400 -30.17 -23.25 11.01
C GLY A 400 -30.54 -21.78 11.06
N GLN A 401 -29.54 -20.94 10.98
CA GLN A 401 -29.65 -19.48 11.05
C GLN A 401 -29.21 -18.88 9.74
N LEU A 402 -30.05 -18.02 9.16
CA LEU A 402 -29.76 -17.22 7.97
C LEU A 402 -29.46 -15.78 8.40
N LYS A 403 -28.28 -15.27 8.07
CA LYS A 403 -27.89 -13.87 8.25
C LYS A 403 -27.81 -13.21 6.87
N LEU A 404 -28.51 -12.11 6.71
CA LEU A 404 -28.49 -11.25 5.52
C LEU A 404 -27.97 -9.88 5.95
N SER A 405 -27.05 -9.29 5.21
CA SER A 405 -26.65 -7.92 5.43
C SER A 405 -26.37 -7.16 4.15
N PHE A 406 -26.49 -5.86 4.24
CA PHE A 406 -26.09 -4.87 3.26
C PHE A 406 -25.10 -3.93 3.93
N GLY A 407 -23.98 -3.68 3.28
CA GLY A 407 -22.99 -2.69 3.69
C GLY A 407 -22.73 -1.69 2.57
N ARG A 408 -22.34 -0.48 2.92
CA ARG A 408 -21.85 0.55 2.02
C ARG A 408 -20.78 1.36 2.69
N ASP A 409 -19.68 1.62 1.98
CA ASP A 409 -18.61 2.53 2.36
C ASP A 409 -18.34 3.56 1.27
N VAL A 410 -17.99 4.75 1.72
CA VAL A 410 -17.63 5.91 0.89
C VAL A 410 -16.50 6.64 1.57
N VAL A 411 -15.48 6.99 0.81
CA VAL A 411 -14.40 7.89 1.21
C VAL A 411 -14.23 8.94 0.11
N ASN A 412 -14.06 10.19 0.50
CA ASN A 412 -13.66 11.30 -0.36
C ASN A 412 -12.38 11.88 0.23
N ALA A 413 -11.48 12.37 -0.61
CA ALA A 413 -10.28 13.05 -0.17
C ALA A 413 -9.91 14.17 -1.15
N LYS A 414 -9.55 15.33 -0.59
CA LYS A 414 -9.14 16.49 -1.36
C LYS A 414 -7.98 17.20 -0.69
N PHE A 415 -7.08 17.70 -1.50
CA PHE A 415 -6.08 18.65 -1.08
C PHE A 415 -6.70 20.04 -0.76
N SER A 416 -5.95 20.88 -0.07
CA SER A 416 -6.38 22.20 0.35
C SER A 416 -6.71 23.15 -0.82
N ASP A 417 -6.10 22.95 -1.99
CA ASP A 417 -6.35 23.66 -3.23
C ASP A 417 -7.60 23.17 -3.99
N GLY A 418 -8.19 22.03 -3.56
CA GLY A 418 -9.42 21.42 -4.08
C GLY A 418 -9.23 20.32 -5.11
N HIS A 419 -7.99 19.97 -5.49
CA HIS A 419 -7.68 18.79 -6.30
C HIS A 419 -7.97 17.49 -5.50
N ASN A 420 -8.20 16.40 -6.20
CA ASN A 420 -8.45 15.13 -5.55
C ASN A 420 -7.13 14.50 -5.10
N VAL A 421 -7.11 13.90 -3.92
CA VAL A 421 -5.99 13.05 -3.47
C VAL A 421 -5.96 11.77 -4.30
N PRO A 422 -4.80 11.37 -4.86
CA PRO A 422 -4.70 10.16 -5.65
C PRO A 422 -4.90 8.87 -4.82
N ARG A 423 -5.17 7.74 -5.50
CA ARG A 423 -5.31 6.39 -4.93
C ARG A 423 -6.48 6.20 -3.98
N ILE A 424 -7.53 7.02 -4.10
CA ILE A 424 -8.75 6.89 -3.32
C ILE A 424 -9.67 5.84 -3.94
N ASN A 425 -10.04 4.85 -3.14
CA ASN A 425 -10.93 3.78 -3.59
C ASN A 425 -12.35 4.31 -3.89
N PRO A 426 -12.99 3.85 -4.99
CA PRO A 426 -14.38 4.17 -5.27
C PRO A 426 -15.34 3.60 -4.22
N SER A 427 -16.51 4.21 -4.09
CA SER A 427 -17.54 3.72 -3.17
C SER A 427 -18.00 2.32 -3.57
N ARG A 428 -18.31 1.49 -2.57
CA ARG A 428 -18.76 0.12 -2.81
C ARG A 428 -19.99 -0.25 -1.97
N ASN A 429 -20.80 -1.16 -2.52
CA ASN A 429 -21.86 -1.83 -1.81
C ASN A 429 -21.50 -3.31 -1.61
N VAL A 430 -21.81 -3.86 -0.44
CA VAL A 430 -21.57 -5.27 -0.12
C VAL A 430 -22.88 -5.91 0.30
N TYR A 431 -23.29 -6.96 -0.41
CA TYR A 431 -24.46 -7.76 -0.08
C TYR A 431 -23.99 -9.13 0.40
N SER A 432 -24.27 -9.44 1.67
CA SER A 432 -23.82 -10.68 2.29
C SER A 432 -24.98 -11.59 2.67
N LEU A 433 -24.82 -12.87 2.39
CA LEU A 433 -25.69 -13.95 2.84
C LEU A 433 -24.84 -15.01 3.55
N SER A 434 -25.19 -15.32 4.78
CA SER A 434 -24.55 -16.43 5.53
C SER A 434 -25.63 -17.36 6.08
N TYR A 435 -25.53 -18.65 5.78
CA TYR A 435 -26.39 -19.68 6.34
C TYR A 435 -25.55 -20.67 7.15
N ALA A 436 -25.88 -20.82 8.40
CA ALA A 436 -25.23 -21.77 9.31
C ALA A 436 -26.22 -22.80 9.83
N GLN A 437 -25.93 -24.08 9.64
CA GLN A 437 -26.71 -25.18 10.19
C GLN A 437 -25.76 -26.25 10.74
N GLU A 438 -25.83 -26.53 12.06
CA GLU A 438 -25.00 -27.51 12.76
C GLU A 438 -23.51 -27.44 12.37
N ASP A 439 -23.12 -28.26 11.40
CA ASP A 439 -21.73 -28.46 10.96
C ASP A 439 -21.44 -27.90 9.55
N VAL A 440 -22.41 -27.22 8.94
CA VAL A 440 -22.30 -26.59 7.62
C VAL A 440 -22.47 -25.07 7.73
N VAL A 441 -21.55 -24.32 7.12
CA VAL A 441 -21.68 -22.88 6.91
C VAL A 441 -21.53 -22.58 5.44
N PHE A 442 -22.50 -21.87 4.88
CA PHE A 442 -22.46 -21.29 3.53
C PHE A 442 -22.36 -19.78 3.64
N LYS A 443 -21.51 -19.14 2.82
CA LYS A 443 -21.43 -17.69 2.68
C LYS A 443 -21.42 -17.33 1.20
N LEU A 444 -22.07 -16.19 0.90
CA LEU A 444 -22.09 -15.54 -0.40
C LEU A 444 -21.95 -14.04 -0.17
N ASP A 445 -20.94 -13.43 -0.78
CA ASP A 445 -20.71 -11.98 -0.73
C ASP A 445 -20.65 -11.46 -2.16
N LEU A 446 -21.52 -10.50 -2.49
CA LEU A 446 -21.48 -9.73 -3.73
C LEU A 446 -20.99 -8.33 -3.40
N LYS A 447 -19.86 -7.93 -3.98
CA LYS A 447 -19.34 -6.56 -3.96
C LYS A 447 -19.71 -5.88 -5.28
N ASP A 448 -20.28 -4.71 -5.18
CA ASP A 448 -20.65 -3.85 -6.31
C ASP A 448 -19.89 -2.52 -6.12
N VAL A 449 -18.85 -2.34 -6.91
CA VAL A 449 -17.90 -1.23 -6.81
C VAL A 449 -18.28 -0.20 -7.88
N ALA A 450 -18.42 1.05 -7.46
CA ALA A 450 -18.78 2.14 -8.34
C ALA A 450 -17.62 2.51 -9.29
N LYS A 451 -17.94 3.18 -10.39
CA LYS A 451 -16.96 3.84 -11.24
C LYS A 451 -16.22 4.91 -10.45
N GLN A 452 -14.87 4.98 -10.57
CA GLN A 452 -14.08 6.09 -10.05
C GLN A 452 -13.98 7.21 -11.09
N ASN A 453 -14.53 8.37 -10.75
CA ASN A 453 -14.43 9.57 -11.57
C ASN A 453 -13.72 10.74 -10.86
N ASP A 454 -13.55 10.63 -9.54
CA ASP A 454 -12.90 11.62 -8.69
C ASP A 454 -11.46 11.13 -8.40
N PHE A 455 -10.70 10.90 -9.47
CA PHE A 455 -9.31 10.44 -9.43
C PHE A 455 -8.37 11.62 -9.25
N GLY A 456 -7.16 11.36 -8.72
CA GLY A 456 -6.10 12.33 -8.54
C GLY A 456 -5.26 12.51 -9.79
N GLU A 457 -4.24 13.35 -9.69
CA GLU A 457 -3.27 13.57 -10.75
C GLU A 457 -2.46 12.31 -11.05
N GLY A 458 -2.08 12.10 -12.30
CA GLY A 458 -1.41 10.88 -12.76
C GLY A 458 -2.31 9.63 -12.79
N GLU A 459 -3.62 9.76 -12.57
CA GLU A 459 -4.58 8.66 -12.58
C GLU A 459 -5.62 8.83 -13.67
N SER A 460 -6.27 7.73 -14.05
CA SER A 460 -7.40 7.73 -14.99
C SER A 460 -8.67 7.18 -14.36
N ALA A 461 -9.82 7.50 -14.96
CA ALA A 461 -11.11 6.98 -14.50
C ALA A 461 -11.16 5.45 -14.68
N THR A 462 -11.63 4.73 -13.65
CA THR A 462 -11.85 3.28 -13.71
C THR A 462 -13.33 2.93 -13.79
N ASP A 463 -13.69 1.91 -14.57
CA ASP A 463 -15.08 1.48 -14.70
C ASP A 463 -15.57 0.73 -13.44
N ALA A 464 -16.90 0.75 -13.26
CA ALA A 464 -17.56 -0.01 -12.21
C ALA A 464 -17.42 -1.51 -12.45
N TYR A 465 -17.29 -2.29 -11.37
CA TYR A 465 -17.18 -3.74 -11.46
C TYR A 465 -17.89 -4.45 -10.32
N GLN A 466 -18.12 -5.75 -10.50
CA GLN A 466 -18.74 -6.60 -9.49
C GLN A 466 -17.89 -7.83 -9.22
N MET A 467 -17.79 -8.21 -7.95
CA MET A 467 -17.09 -9.42 -7.50
C MET A 467 -18.03 -10.32 -6.70
N LEU A 468 -18.00 -11.62 -6.95
CA LEU A 468 -18.80 -12.60 -6.24
C LEU A 468 -17.91 -13.61 -5.52
N ASP A 469 -17.90 -13.56 -4.19
CA ASP A 469 -17.20 -14.51 -3.35
C ASP A 469 -18.17 -15.56 -2.77
N THR A 470 -17.79 -16.83 -2.87
CA THR A 470 -18.58 -17.93 -2.30
C THR A 470 -17.72 -18.80 -1.40
N ARG A 471 -18.31 -19.30 -0.31
CA ARG A 471 -17.61 -20.21 0.61
C ARG A 471 -18.57 -21.21 1.22
N VAL A 472 -18.17 -22.49 1.20
CA VAL A 472 -18.88 -23.57 1.89
C VAL A 472 -17.90 -24.27 2.83
N THR A 473 -18.22 -24.30 4.11
CA THR A 473 -17.42 -24.99 5.14
C THR A 473 -18.23 -26.12 5.76
N LYS A 474 -17.66 -27.32 5.79
CA LYS A 474 -18.21 -28.50 6.49
C LYS A 474 -17.27 -28.93 7.59
N THR A 475 -17.81 -29.09 8.79
CA THR A 475 -17.08 -29.64 9.94
C THR A 475 -17.44 -31.12 10.14
N PHE A 476 -16.45 -31.97 10.16
CA PHE A 476 -16.59 -33.42 10.43
C PHE A 476 -16.05 -33.74 11.83
N ASN A 477 -16.88 -34.27 12.69
CA ASN A 477 -16.45 -34.80 13.99
C ASN A 477 -15.83 -36.21 13.78
N LEU A 478 -14.52 -36.32 13.91
CA LEU A 478 -13.81 -37.60 13.66
C LEU A 478 -13.84 -38.54 14.86
N ASN A 479 -13.57 -38.03 16.06
CA ASN A 479 -13.64 -38.74 17.34
C ASN A 479 -13.90 -37.66 18.40
N GLY A 480 -14.51 -37.91 19.51
CA GLY A 480 -14.99 -36.93 20.48
C GLY A 480 -14.04 -35.77 20.91
N SER A 481 -12.81 -35.74 20.41
CA SER A 481 -11.81 -34.69 20.65
C SER A 481 -11.18 -34.07 19.37
N SER A 482 -11.54 -34.56 18.17
CA SER A 482 -10.92 -34.13 16.92
C SER A 482 -11.96 -33.79 15.86
N ASN A 483 -11.83 -32.61 15.26
CA ASN A 483 -12.68 -32.13 14.17
C ASN A 483 -11.85 -31.88 12.91
N LEU A 484 -12.39 -32.22 11.74
CA LEU A 484 -11.87 -31.86 10.42
C LEU A 484 -12.79 -30.81 9.79
N LYS A 485 -12.26 -29.66 9.46
CA LYS A 485 -12.97 -28.63 8.67
C LYS A 485 -12.49 -28.69 7.24
N VAL A 486 -13.41 -28.81 6.31
CA VAL A 486 -13.17 -28.71 4.87
C VAL A 486 -13.90 -27.50 4.34
N THR A 487 -13.16 -26.62 3.65
CA THR A 487 -13.72 -25.40 3.04
C THR A 487 -13.46 -25.41 1.55
N LEU A 488 -14.52 -25.20 0.77
CA LEU A 488 -14.46 -24.87 -0.65
C LEU A 488 -14.79 -23.40 -0.79
N PHE A 489 -14.06 -22.70 -1.62
CA PHE A 489 -14.31 -21.29 -1.91
C PHE A 489 -14.10 -21.02 -3.39
N GLY A 490 -14.84 -20.02 -3.92
CA GLY A 490 -14.67 -19.45 -5.23
C GLY A 490 -14.62 -17.92 -5.09
N LYS A 491 -13.75 -17.30 -5.82
CA LYS A 491 -13.64 -15.85 -5.97
C LYS A 491 -13.66 -15.52 -7.45
N ASN A 492 -14.31 -14.43 -7.77
CA ASN A 492 -14.31 -13.90 -9.13
C ASN A 492 -13.76 -12.48 -9.08
#